data_c2bd67fb6ae8eddb24cc2b7a736b5cf5
#
_entry.id   c2bd67fb6ae8eddb24cc2b7a736b5cf5
#
_cell.length_a   1.000
_cell.length_b   1.000
_cell.length_c   1.000
_cell.angle_alpha   90.00
_cell.angle_beta   90.00
_cell.angle_gamma   90.00
#
_symmetry.space_group_name_H-M   'P 1'
#
loop_
_entity.id
_entity.type
_entity.pdbx_description
1 polymer ?
#
loop_
_entity_poly.entity_id
_entity_poly.type
_entity_poly.pdbx_seq_one_letter_code
_entity_poly.pdbx_strand_id
1 'polypeptide(L)'
;MKNVILFILTAIVVSSCSTLDKSRMLKTPTNYKFKAFADSINYKKSYKIAVDDEVAVQMYSNDGYSIISLTSGAGSGAGSGGAIGGGNGGGMSYKVRTDSTIKVPLIGRIKVAGLSLDEVERKIELKLVNQFNSPFVICRISNRRVYLFQGGYNSSIVQLQNENTTLFEILAGSGGIYGEGNASRIKLIRGDLKNPDIYLVDLSTIDGMKTANLNLMAGDIIYIDPFINYAARISSDVGSILGFLSTILLVYSVTQR
;
A
#
# COMPACT_ATOMS: atom_id res chain seq x y z
N MET A 1 -31.92 12.94 47.35
CA MET A 1 -31.14 11.80 46.84
C MET A 1 -31.41 11.52 45.36
N LYS A 2 -32.66 11.48 44.87
CA LYS A 2 -32.99 11.24 43.45
C LYS A 2 -32.29 12.19 42.47
N ASN A 3 -32.26 13.49 42.75
CA ASN A 3 -31.66 14.51 41.88
C ASN A 3 -30.13 14.45 41.85
N VAL A 4 -29.49 13.99 42.92
CA VAL A 4 -28.04 13.81 43.01
C VAL A 4 -27.60 12.62 42.17
N ILE A 5 -28.36 11.53 42.19
CA ILE A 5 -28.10 10.34 41.37
C ILE A 5 -28.25 10.65 39.88
N LEU A 6 -29.28 11.44 39.53
CA LEU A 6 -29.49 11.88 38.15
C LEU A 6 -28.34 12.77 37.65
N PHE A 7 -27.82 13.67 38.50
CA PHE A 7 -26.70 14.54 38.18
C PHE A 7 -25.38 13.78 38.01
N ILE A 8 -25.13 12.78 38.84
CA ILE A 8 -23.96 11.90 38.71
C ILE A 8 -24.05 11.06 37.41
N LEU A 9 -25.24 10.57 37.07
CA LEU A 9 -25.45 9.78 35.87
C LEU A 9 -25.21 10.62 34.59
N THR A 10 -25.70 11.86 34.58
CA THR A 10 -25.44 12.80 33.44
C THR A 10 -23.98 13.23 33.36
N ALA A 11 -23.28 13.42 34.49
CA ALA A 11 -21.85 13.75 34.48
C ALA A 11 -20.98 12.61 33.92
N ILE A 12 -21.30 11.35 34.19
CA ILE A 12 -20.61 10.16 33.66
C ILE A 12 -20.82 10.03 32.16
N VAL A 13 -22.00 10.34 31.63
CA VAL A 13 -22.28 10.28 30.17
C VAL A 13 -21.52 11.35 29.39
N VAL A 14 -21.38 12.55 29.99
CA VAL A 14 -20.67 13.69 29.31
C VAL A 14 -19.15 13.46 29.31
N SER A 15 -18.57 12.79 30.31
CA SER A 15 -17.13 12.55 30.38
C SER A 15 -16.63 11.43 29.45
N SER A 16 -17.50 10.60 28.90
CA SER A 16 -17.15 9.43 28.07
C SER A 16 -16.76 9.77 26.63
N CYS A 17 -17.05 10.98 26.14
CA CYS A 17 -16.89 11.32 24.71
C CYS A 17 -15.44 11.51 24.23
N SER A 18 -14.43 11.66 25.08
CA SER A 18 -13.07 12.01 24.63
C SER A 18 -12.15 10.81 24.33
N THR A 19 -12.56 9.60 24.71
CA THR A 19 -11.73 8.39 24.61
C THR A 19 -11.85 7.66 23.27
N LEU A 20 -12.88 7.98 22.47
CA LEU A 20 -13.26 7.24 21.27
C LEU A 20 -12.37 7.47 20.03
N ASP A 21 -11.48 8.45 20.08
CA ASP A 21 -10.76 8.91 18.90
C ASP A 21 -9.26 8.53 18.88
N LYS A 22 -8.76 7.87 19.91
CA LYS A 22 -7.34 7.52 20.06
C LYS A 22 -6.90 6.32 19.23
N SER A 23 -7.81 5.51 18.74
CA SER A 23 -7.52 4.33 17.92
C SER A 23 -7.30 4.62 16.42
N ARG A 24 -7.52 5.87 15.98
CA ARG A 24 -7.36 6.25 14.58
C ARG A 24 -5.90 6.58 14.28
N MET A 25 -5.32 5.86 13.34
CA MET A 25 -4.01 6.17 12.78
C MET A 25 -4.08 7.38 11.83
N LEU A 26 -2.96 8.02 11.57
CA LEU A 26 -2.76 9.04 10.52
C LEU A 26 -3.84 10.15 10.51
N LYS A 27 -4.28 10.57 11.70
CA LYS A 27 -5.26 11.65 11.86
C LYS A 27 -4.64 12.98 11.44
N THR A 28 -5.26 13.64 10.47
CA THR A 28 -4.87 15.00 10.08
C THR A 28 -5.59 16.04 10.94
N PRO A 29 -4.96 17.18 11.29
CA PRO A 29 -5.62 18.30 11.95
C PRO A 29 -6.84 18.80 11.16
N THR A 30 -7.84 19.36 11.84
CA THR A 30 -9.10 19.81 11.22
C THR A 30 -8.88 20.90 10.18
N ASN A 31 -7.83 21.70 10.33
CA ASN A 31 -7.45 22.79 9.43
C ASN A 31 -6.32 22.42 8.46
N TYR A 32 -6.01 21.12 8.30
CA TYR A 32 -4.98 20.69 7.38
C TYR A 32 -5.36 21.00 5.94
N LYS A 33 -4.48 21.70 5.22
CA LYS A 33 -4.65 22.00 3.80
C LYS A 33 -4.08 20.86 2.98
N PHE A 34 -4.96 20.05 2.41
CA PHE A 34 -4.57 18.99 1.49
C PHE A 34 -4.00 19.59 0.21
N LYS A 35 -3.01 18.94 -0.38
CA LYS A 35 -2.53 19.33 -1.70
C LYS A 35 -3.59 18.99 -2.74
N ALA A 36 -3.84 19.94 -3.66
CA ALA A 36 -4.65 19.68 -4.82
C ALA A 36 -3.85 18.78 -5.80
N PHE A 37 -4.55 17.86 -6.45
CA PHE A 37 -3.97 17.17 -7.60
C PHE A 37 -3.89 18.20 -8.73
N ALA A 38 -2.69 18.61 -9.06
CA ALA A 38 -2.49 19.31 -10.32
C ALA A 38 -2.70 18.30 -11.45
N ASP A 39 -3.50 18.65 -12.47
CA ASP A 39 -3.70 17.88 -13.71
C ASP A 39 -2.39 17.58 -14.45
N SER A 40 -1.30 18.11 -13.95
CA SER A 40 0.07 18.00 -14.47
C SER A 40 0.96 17.01 -13.73
N ILE A 41 0.41 15.99 -13.03
CA ILE A 41 1.25 14.83 -12.74
C ILE A 41 1.53 14.18 -14.09
N ASN A 42 2.59 14.68 -14.72
CA ASN A 42 3.07 14.21 -16.01
C ASN A 42 3.19 12.69 -15.99
N TYR A 43 2.20 12.00 -16.59
CA TYR A 43 2.18 10.56 -16.83
C TYR A 43 3.41 10.06 -17.62
N LYS A 44 4.24 10.97 -18.08
CA LYS A 44 5.44 10.72 -18.90
C LYS A 44 6.76 10.70 -18.14
N LYS A 45 6.76 10.91 -16.83
CA LYS A 45 8.05 10.84 -16.12
C LYS A 45 8.34 9.37 -15.82
N SER A 46 9.06 8.72 -16.76
CA SER A 46 9.61 7.39 -16.57
C SER A 46 10.30 7.30 -15.21
N TYR A 47 10.00 6.26 -14.45
CA TYR A 47 10.60 6.02 -13.14
C TYR A 47 12.13 5.96 -13.29
N LYS A 48 12.84 6.61 -12.39
CA LYS A 48 14.30 6.52 -12.32
C LYS A 48 14.69 5.60 -11.17
N ILE A 49 15.49 4.60 -11.52
CA ILE A 49 15.97 3.59 -10.57
C ILE A 49 16.72 4.26 -9.43
N ALA A 50 16.37 3.91 -8.22
CA ALA A 50 16.99 4.40 -6.98
C ALA A 50 17.90 3.32 -6.35
N VAL A 51 18.72 3.76 -5.39
CA VAL A 51 19.44 2.84 -4.51
C VAL A 51 18.40 2.05 -3.69
N ASP A 52 18.69 0.79 -3.39
CA ASP A 52 17.81 -0.19 -2.73
C ASP A 52 16.66 -0.73 -3.58
N ASP A 53 16.46 -0.26 -4.82
CA ASP A 53 15.56 -0.93 -5.75
C ASP A 53 16.06 -2.33 -6.10
N GLU A 54 15.12 -3.21 -6.40
CA GLU A 54 15.40 -4.53 -6.92
C GLU A 54 15.01 -4.58 -8.39
N VAL A 55 16.02 -4.72 -9.26
CA VAL A 55 15.83 -4.80 -10.71
C VAL A 55 15.86 -6.25 -11.13
N ALA A 56 14.72 -6.76 -11.59
CA ALA A 56 14.63 -8.06 -12.24
C ALA A 56 15.07 -7.89 -13.69
N VAL A 57 16.06 -8.67 -14.12
CA VAL A 57 16.61 -8.62 -15.46
C VAL A 57 16.39 -9.96 -16.16
N GLN A 58 15.76 -9.91 -17.31
CA GLN A 58 15.57 -11.05 -18.22
C GLN A 58 16.33 -10.77 -19.50
N MET A 59 17.15 -11.73 -19.93
CA MET A 59 17.98 -11.61 -21.12
C MET A 59 17.67 -12.75 -22.07
N TYR A 60 17.40 -12.42 -23.32
CA TYR A 60 17.07 -13.36 -24.39
C TYR A 60 18.02 -13.22 -25.57
N SER A 61 18.33 -14.35 -26.23
CA SER A 61 18.95 -14.33 -27.55
C SER A 61 17.93 -13.93 -28.62
N ASN A 62 18.40 -13.61 -29.82
CA ASN A 62 17.52 -13.32 -30.97
C ASN A 62 16.50 -14.44 -31.27
N ASP A 63 16.86 -15.67 -30.96
CA ASP A 63 16.00 -16.85 -31.15
C ASP A 63 15.00 -17.07 -30.02
N GLY A 64 14.88 -16.12 -29.06
CA GLY A 64 13.95 -16.17 -27.94
C GLY A 64 14.37 -17.08 -26.78
N TYR A 65 15.58 -17.66 -26.81
CA TYR A 65 16.07 -18.45 -25.69
C TYR A 65 16.53 -17.55 -24.54
N SER A 66 16.14 -17.88 -23.31
CA SER A 66 16.63 -17.15 -22.13
C SER A 66 18.12 -17.43 -21.90
N ILE A 67 18.94 -16.37 -21.99
CA ILE A 67 20.40 -16.45 -21.82
C ILE A 67 20.77 -16.88 -20.40
N ILE A 68 20.00 -16.47 -19.38
CA ILE A 68 20.28 -16.80 -17.98
C ILE A 68 19.93 -18.26 -17.67
N SER A 69 18.88 -18.82 -18.25
CA SER A 69 18.56 -20.22 -18.06
C SER A 69 19.61 -21.17 -18.66
N LEU A 70 20.33 -20.73 -19.69
CA LEU A 70 21.45 -21.46 -20.27
C LEU A 70 22.67 -21.53 -19.32
N THR A 71 22.88 -20.50 -18.50
CA THR A 71 24.01 -20.43 -17.54
C THR A 71 23.71 -21.09 -16.21
N SER A 72 22.45 -21.23 -15.82
CA SER A 72 22.01 -21.93 -14.61
C SER A 72 21.88 -23.45 -14.79
N GLY A 73 22.73 -24.02 -15.64
CA GLY A 73 22.95 -25.44 -15.85
C GLY A 73 21.67 -26.28 -15.82
N ALA A 74 21.37 -26.92 -16.91
CA ALA A 74 20.42 -28.02 -16.98
C ALA A 74 20.81 -29.16 -16.00
N GLY A 75 20.65 -28.91 -14.73
CA GLY A 75 20.66 -29.88 -13.65
C GLY A 75 19.22 -30.29 -13.38
N SER A 76 18.64 -31.14 -14.23
CA SER A 76 17.45 -31.90 -13.92
C SER A 76 17.79 -32.89 -12.79
N GLY A 77 17.78 -32.35 -11.58
CA GLY A 77 17.83 -33.08 -10.33
C GLY A 77 16.57 -32.71 -9.54
N ALA A 78 15.57 -33.59 -9.57
CA ALA A 78 14.49 -33.59 -8.63
C ALA A 78 15.05 -33.62 -7.20
N GLY A 79 15.11 -32.45 -6.54
CA GLY A 79 15.57 -32.28 -5.17
C GLY A 79 14.88 -31.08 -4.56
N SER A 80 13.89 -31.37 -3.75
CA SER A 80 13.22 -30.50 -2.80
C SER A 80 14.16 -29.45 -2.18
N GLY A 81 13.86 -28.17 -2.28
CA GLY A 81 14.46 -27.18 -1.40
C GLY A 81 14.75 -25.82 -2.05
N GLY A 82 13.90 -24.86 -1.83
CA GLY A 82 14.17 -23.46 -2.09
C GLY A 82 13.54 -22.91 -3.35
N ALA A 83 12.23 -22.65 -3.30
CA ALA A 83 11.56 -21.77 -4.24
C ALA A 83 12.17 -20.36 -4.13
N ILE A 84 13.18 -20.08 -4.95
CA ILE A 84 13.63 -18.71 -5.17
C ILE A 84 12.53 -18.05 -6.00
N GLY A 85 11.61 -17.36 -5.29
CA GLY A 85 10.70 -16.37 -5.85
C GLY A 85 9.91 -16.80 -7.07
N GLY A 86 8.90 -17.66 -6.88
CA GLY A 86 7.89 -17.93 -7.89
C GLY A 86 7.00 -16.71 -8.15
N GLY A 87 7.42 -15.84 -9.04
CA GLY A 87 6.62 -14.81 -9.66
C GLY A 87 6.79 -14.98 -11.15
N ASN A 88 5.68 -15.10 -11.85
CA ASN A 88 5.48 -15.33 -13.27
C ASN A 88 6.47 -14.57 -14.16
N GLY A 89 7.59 -15.15 -14.54
CA GLY A 89 8.59 -14.57 -15.45
C GLY A 89 10.01 -14.65 -14.93
N GLY A 90 10.66 -15.82 -15.13
CA GLY A 90 11.97 -16.28 -14.70
C GLY A 90 13.21 -15.38 -14.85
N GLY A 91 13.18 -14.13 -14.41
CA GLY A 91 14.34 -13.24 -14.32
C GLY A 91 14.97 -13.27 -12.93
N MET A 92 16.31 -13.10 -12.86
CA MET A 92 17.01 -12.89 -11.59
C MET A 92 16.84 -11.44 -11.13
N SER A 93 16.51 -11.23 -9.87
CA SER A 93 16.40 -9.90 -9.26
C SER A 93 17.72 -9.48 -8.61
N TYR A 94 18.16 -8.27 -8.91
CA TYR A 94 19.42 -7.69 -8.42
C TYR A 94 19.14 -6.42 -7.64
N LYS A 95 19.56 -6.38 -6.38
CA LYS A 95 19.44 -5.19 -5.55
C LYS A 95 20.45 -4.12 -5.99
N VAL A 96 19.98 -2.90 -6.22
CA VAL A 96 20.82 -1.73 -6.49
C VAL A 96 21.57 -1.36 -5.24
N ARG A 97 22.88 -1.37 -5.33
CA ARG A 97 23.79 -1.11 -4.22
C ARG A 97 23.93 0.38 -3.97
N THR A 98 24.52 0.73 -2.83
CA THR A 98 24.85 2.12 -2.45
C THR A 98 25.80 2.80 -3.43
N ASP A 99 26.63 2.03 -4.16
CA ASP A 99 27.49 2.52 -5.24
C ASP A 99 26.74 2.78 -6.56
N SER A 100 25.39 2.72 -6.52
CA SER A 100 24.53 2.91 -7.70
C SER A 100 24.63 1.81 -8.76
N THR A 101 25.21 0.65 -8.44
CA THR A 101 25.43 -0.44 -9.39
C THR A 101 24.63 -1.69 -9.07
N ILE A 102 24.37 -2.50 -10.10
CA ILE A 102 23.97 -3.92 -9.99
C ILE A 102 25.08 -4.79 -10.57
N LYS A 103 25.19 -6.02 -10.06
CA LYS A 103 26.12 -7.03 -10.61
C LYS A 103 25.32 -8.10 -11.35
N VAL A 104 25.39 -8.08 -12.67
CA VAL A 104 24.66 -9.02 -13.54
C VAL A 104 25.64 -10.06 -14.10
N PRO A 105 25.29 -11.36 -14.16
CA PRO A 105 26.11 -12.37 -14.81
C PRO A 105 26.46 -11.97 -16.26
N LEU A 106 27.56 -12.46 -16.76
CA LEU A 106 28.12 -12.20 -18.10
C LEU A 106 28.59 -10.75 -18.33
N ILE A 107 27.96 -9.76 -17.67
CA ILE A 107 28.19 -8.34 -17.94
C ILE A 107 29.03 -7.67 -16.84
N GLY A 108 28.98 -8.24 -15.61
CA GLY A 108 29.66 -7.67 -14.46
C GLY A 108 28.88 -6.52 -13.81
N ARG A 109 29.58 -5.49 -13.32
CA ARG A 109 28.97 -4.32 -12.67
C ARG A 109 28.50 -3.28 -13.67
N ILE A 110 27.27 -2.79 -13.49
CA ILE A 110 26.67 -1.74 -14.30
C ILE A 110 26.05 -0.70 -13.38
N LYS A 111 26.32 0.57 -13.65
CA LYS A 111 25.66 1.70 -12.98
C LYS A 111 24.26 1.87 -13.55
N VAL A 112 23.24 1.79 -12.67
CA VAL A 112 21.82 1.83 -13.01
C VAL A 112 21.04 2.92 -12.29
N ALA A 113 21.45 3.33 -11.08
CA ALA A 113 20.74 4.38 -10.35
C ALA A 113 20.74 5.71 -11.13
N GLY A 114 19.57 6.35 -11.16
CA GLY A 114 19.30 7.57 -11.92
C GLY A 114 18.93 7.35 -13.40
N LEU A 115 18.99 6.10 -13.89
CA LEU A 115 18.57 5.74 -15.24
C LEU A 115 17.11 5.26 -15.25
N SER A 116 16.45 5.36 -16.41
CA SER A 116 15.19 4.70 -16.67
C SER A 116 15.40 3.21 -16.98
N LEU A 117 14.33 2.41 -16.95
CA LEU A 117 14.40 0.99 -17.32
C LEU A 117 14.89 0.83 -18.76
N ASP A 118 14.36 1.60 -19.70
CA ASP A 118 14.77 1.58 -21.12
C ASP A 118 16.27 1.90 -21.30
N GLU A 119 16.79 2.86 -20.53
CA GLU A 119 18.22 3.20 -20.57
C GLU A 119 19.09 2.07 -20.05
N VAL A 120 18.62 1.35 -19.02
CA VAL A 120 19.33 0.19 -18.47
C VAL A 120 19.28 -0.98 -19.43
N GLU A 121 18.13 -1.27 -20.05
CA GLU A 121 17.96 -2.31 -21.05
C GLU A 121 18.95 -2.12 -22.19
N ARG A 122 18.95 -0.94 -22.84
CA ARG A 122 19.90 -0.60 -23.91
C ARG A 122 21.35 -0.74 -23.48
N LYS A 123 21.68 -0.32 -22.26
CA LYS A 123 23.04 -0.40 -21.73
C LYS A 123 23.50 -1.85 -21.51
N ILE A 124 22.57 -2.73 -21.13
CA ILE A 124 22.83 -4.16 -20.99
C ILE A 124 22.97 -4.81 -22.37
N GLU A 125 22.05 -4.53 -23.28
CA GLU A 125 22.08 -5.03 -24.67
C GLU A 125 23.40 -4.70 -25.36
N LEU A 126 23.85 -3.44 -25.29
CA LEU A 126 25.12 -3.02 -25.87
C LEU A 126 26.33 -3.80 -25.35
N LYS A 127 26.30 -4.26 -24.10
CA LYS A 127 27.38 -5.09 -23.55
C LYS A 127 27.27 -6.56 -23.97
N LEU A 128 26.06 -7.02 -24.28
CA LEU A 128 25.80 -8.40 -24.69
C LEU A 128 26.09 -8.64 -26.21
N VAL A 129 26.02 -7.60 -27.04
CA VAL A 129 26.25 -7.72 -28.49
C VAL A 129 27.57 -8.38 -28.82
N ASN A 130 28.60 -8.24 -28.00
CA ASN A 130 29.89 -8.89 -28.23
C ASN A 130 29.85 -10.42 -28.03
N GLN A 131 28.85 -10.96 -27.37
CA GLN A 131 28.74 -12.38 -27.00
C GLN A 131 27.51 -13.04 -27.64
N PHE A 132 26.48 -12.28 -27.96
CA PHE A 132 25.21 -12.76 -28.48
C PHE A 132 24.75 -11.92 -29.67
N ASN A 133 24.15 -12.59 -30.66
CA ASN A 133 23.61 -11.90 -31.84
C ASN A 133 22.26 -11.27 -31.46
N SER A 134 22.14 -9.95 -31.61
CA SER A 134 20.92 -9.15 -31.35
C SER A 134 20.21 -9.56 -30.04
N PRO A 135 20.87 -9.45 -28.89
CA PRO A 135 20.26 -9.82 -27.59
C PRO A 135 19.12 -8.85 -27.26
N PHE A 136 18.09 -9.37 -26.60
CA PHE A 136 16.94 -8.61 -26.12
C PHE A 136 16.89 -8.67 -24.60
N VAL A 137 16.69 -7.53 -23.94
CA VAL A 137 16.69 -7.42 -22.48
C VAL A 137 15.39 -6.78 -22.01
N ILE A 138 14.79 -7.37 -20.97
CA ILE A 138 13.63 -6.81 -20.27
C ILE A 138 14.03 -6.56 -18.82
N CYS A 139 13.87 -5.33 -18.37
CA CYS A 139 14.07 -4.95 -16.98
C CYS A 139 12.75 -4.56 -16.30
N ARG A 140 12.58 -4.99 -15.07
CA ARG A 140 11.44 -4.61 -14.21
C ARG A 140 11.92 -4.32 -12.80
N ILE A 141 11.25 -3.41 -12.10
CA ILE A 141 11.51 -3.23 -10.66
C ILE A 141 10.57 -4.14 -9.90
N SER A 142 11.13 -5.07 -9.11
CA SER A 142 10.37 -6.11 -8.42
C SER A 142 9.92 -5.71 -7.01
N ASN A 143 10.54 -4.70 -6.40
CA ASN A 143 10.22 -4.31 -5.02
C ASN A 143 9.35 -3.06 -4.90
N ARG A 144 8.75 -2.60 -6.00
CA ARG A 144 7.79 -1.49 -5.95
C ARG A 144 6.53 -1.92 -5.23
N ARG A 145 6.22 -1.25 -4.13
CA ARG A 145 5.07 -1.58 -3.28
C ARG A 145 4.45 -0.32 -2.68
N VAL A 146 3.16 -0.41 -2.37
CA VAL A 146 2.40 0.59 -1.63
C VAL A 146 1.85 -0.03 -0.35
N TYR A 147 1.56 0.82 0.62
CA TYR A 147 1.00 0.42 1.91
C TYR A 147 -0.46 0.83 1.95
N LEU A 148 -1.36 -0.15 2.04
CA LEU A 148 -2.80 0.07 2.09
C LEU A 148 -3.31 -0.15 3.51
N PHE A 149 -3.94 0.87 4.10
CA PHE A 149 -4.61 0.82 5.40
C PHE A 149 -6.10 1.07 5.20
N GLN A 150 -6.92 0.10 5.58
CA GLN A 150 -8.37 0.14 5.38
C GLN A 150 -9.10 0.22 6.72
N GLY A 151 -9.77 1.35 6.98
CA GLY A 151 -10.66 1.51 8.13
C GLY A 151 -10.03 1.32 9.51
N GLY A 152 -8.70 1.28 9.61
CA GLY A 152 -7.96 1.08 10.87
C GLY A 152 -7.84 -0.38 11.33
N TYR A 153 -8.48 -1.34 10.66
CA TYR A 153 -8.47 -2.76 11.05
C TYR A 153 -7.66 -3.64 10.11
N ASN A 154 -7.65 -3.34 8.82
CA ASN A 154 -6.94 -4.11 7.82
C ASN A 154 -5.80 -3.30 7.23
N SER A 155 -4.63 -3.90 7.12
CA SER A 155 -3.50 -3.35 6.40
C SER A 155 -2.87 -4.40 5.51
N SER A 156 -2.45 -4.00 4.32
CA SER A 156 -1.77 -4.87 3.38
C SER A 156 -0.66 -4.12 2.66
N ILE A 157 0.35 -4.87 2.25
CA ILE A 157 1.39 -4.39 1.34
C ILE A 157 1.04 -4.91 -0.04
N VAL A 158 0.83 -3.99 -0.99
CA VAL A 158 0.45 -4.34 -2.35
C VAL A 158 1.59 -4.01 -3.30
N GLN A 159 2.02 -4.98 -4.09
CA GLN A 159 3.06 -4.77 -5.10
C GLN A 159 2.49 -4.06 -6.33
N LEU A 160 3.23 -3.09 -6.85
CA LEU A 160 2.92 -2.42 -8.10
C LEU A 160 3.46 -3.25 -9.26
N GLN A 161 2.56 -3.86 -10.03
CA GLN A 161 2.96 -4.71 -11.17
C GLN A 161 3.41 -3.90 -12.38
N ASN A 162 2.83 -2.71 -12.57
CA ASN A 162 3.08 -1.83 -13.70
C ASN A 162 3.52 -0.44 -13.25
N GLU A 163 4.18 0.31 -14.14
CA GLU A 163 4.58 1.70 -13.86
C GLU A 163 3.38 2.64 -13.69
N ASN A 164 2.27 2.32 -14.34
CA ASN A 164 1.05 3.12 -14.39
C ASN A 164 -0.08 2.54 -13.53
N THR A 165 0.25 1.79 -12.46
CA THR A 165 -0.77 1.24 -11.56
C THR A 165 -1.51 2.37 -10.86
N THR A 166 -2.83 2.38 -10.99
CA THR A 166 -3.70 3.41 -10.41
C THR A 166 -4.16 3.07 -9.00
N LEU A 167 -4.59 4.10 -8.27
CA LEU A 167 -5.24 3.91 -6.96
C LEU A 167 -6.46 2.97 -7.07
N PHE A 168 -7.23 3.11 -8.15
CA PHE A 168 -8.41 2.29 -8.37
C PHE A 168 -8.07 0.80 -8.56
N GLU A 169 -7.01 0.49 -9.33
CA GLU A 169 -6.54 -0.90 -9.51
C GLU A 169 -6.10 -1.54 -8.20
N ILE A 170 -5.39 -0.79 -7.35
CA ILE A 170 -4.96 -1.30 -6.04
C ILE A 170 -6.15 -1.58 -5.14
N LEU A 171 -7.14 -0.69 -5.10
CA LEU A 171 -8.35 -0.90 -4.32
C LEU A 171 -9.15 -2.10 -4.85
N ALA A 172 -9.34 -2.20 -6.16
CA ALA A 172 -10.04 -3.32 -6.78
C ALA A 172 -9.34 -4.66 -6.53
N GLY A 173 -8.02 -4.70 -6.69
CA GLY A 173 -7.20 -5.90 -6.43
C GLY A 173 -7.15 -6.30 -4.95
N SER A 174 -7.40 -5.36 -4.04
CA SER A 174 -7.46 -5.59 -2.59
C SER A 174 -8.87 -5.91 -2.07
N GLY A 175 -9.86 -6.14 -2.95
CA GLY A 175 -11.24 -6.47 -2.58
C GLY A 175 -12.13 -5.26 -2.33
N GLY A 176 -11.74 -4.08 -2.78
CA GLY A 176 -12.51 -2.83 -2.63
C GLY A 176 -12.30 -2.16 -1.28
N ILE A 177 -13.25 -1.32 -0.90
CA ILE A 177 -13.27 -0.64 0.40
C ILE A 177 -14.13 -1.48 1.34
N TYR A 178 -13.52 -2.03 2.41
CA TYR A 178 -14.27 -2.80 3.40
C TYR A 178 -15.28 -1.93 4.17
N GLY A 179 -16.35 -2.56 4.67
CA GLY A 179 -17.57 -1.94 5.17
C GLY A 179 -17.45 -0.81 6.21
N GLU A 180 -16.30 -0.68 6.89
CA GLU A 180 -16.02 0.44 7.81
C GLU A 180 -15.12 1.51 7.17
N GLY A 181 -14.75 1.39 5.90
CA GLY A 181 -13.95 2.37 5.18
C GLY A 181 -14.81 3.51 4.62
N ASN A 182 -14.34 4.74 4.76
CA ASN A 182 -15.00 5.92 4.23
C ASN A 182 -14.47 6.24 2.83
N ALA A 183 -15.26 5.93 1.80
CA ALA A 183 -14.91 6.17 0.41
C ALA A 183 -14.71 7.66 0.06
N SER A 184 -15.33 8.59 0.83
CA SER A 184 -15.17 10.03 0.61
C SER A 184 -13.87 10.60 1.24
N ARG A 185 -13.13 9.79 2.00
CA ARG A 185 -11.95 10.24 2.74
C ARG A 185 -10.79 9.27 2.63
N ILE A 186 -10.25 9.15 1.44
CA ILE A 186 -9.05 8.38 1.17
C ILE A 186 -7.86 9.34 1.11
N LYS A 187 -6.85 9.10 1.93
CA LYS A 187 -5.63 9.90 1.96
C LYS A 187 -4.54 9.15 1.23
N LEU A 188 -3.98 9.78 0.21
CA LEU A 188 -2.73 9.34 -0.40
C LEU A 188 -1.60 10.17 0.19
N ILE A 189 -0.68 9.49 0.89
CA ILE A 189 0.47 10.09 1.54
C ILE A 189 1.71 9.70 0.75
N ARG A 190 2.45 10.70 0.27
CA ARG A 190 3.59 10.52 -0.64
C ARG A 190 4.81 11.30 -0.18
N GLY A 191 5.99 10.77 -0.46
CA GLY A 191 7.26 11.44 -0.22
C GLY A 191 7.88 11.15 1.14
N ASP A 192 8.67 12.08 1.67
CA ASP A 192 9.35 11.90 2.96
C ASP A 192 8.36 11.91 4.11
N LEU A 193 8.38 10.86 4.94
CA LEU A 193 7.49 10.73 6.11
C LEU A 193 7.66 11.85 7.15
N LYS A 194 8.77 12.59 7.11
CA LYS A 194 8.97 13.76 7.99
C LYS A 194 8.19 14.97 7.51
N ASN A 195 7.94 15.10 6.20
CA ASN A 195 7.16 16.18 5.60
C ASN A 195 6.42 15.64 4.36
N PRO A 196 5.42 14.79 4.55
CA PRO A 196 4.75 14.12 3.45
C PRO A 196 3.78 15.05 2.72
N ASP A 197 3.63 14.81 1.43
CA ASP A 197 2.55 15.36 0.65
C ASP A 197 1.30 14.51 0.86
N ILE A 198 0.23 15.10 1.40
CA ILE A 198 -1.02 14.42 1.66
C ILE A 198 -2.09 14.92 0.70
N TYR A 199 -2.64 14.01 -0.07
CA TYR A 199 -3.74 14.24 -1.01
C TYR A 199 -5.00 13.60 -0.47
N LEU A 200 -6.14 14.28 -0.59
CA LEU A 200 -7.44 13.75 -0.24
C LEU A 200 -8.17 13.35 -1.52
N VAL A 201 -8.61 12.11 -1.57
CA VAL A 201 -9.36 11.51 -2.68
C VAL A 201 -10.75 11.15 -2.20
N ASP A 202 -11.76 11.53 -2.97
CA ASP A 202 -13.15 11.15 -2.75
C ASP A 202 -13.60 10.18 -3.85
N LEU A 203 -13.81 8.91 -3.49
CA LEU A 203 -14.32 7.87 -4.38
C LEU A 203 -15.82 7.59 -4.15
N SER A 204 -16.50 8.37 -3.32
CA SER A 204 -17.94 8.20 -3.08
C SER A 204 -18.79 8.68 -4.25
N THR A 205 -18.20 9.49 -5.14
CA THR A 205 -18.87 10.06 -6.30
C THR A 205 -18.13 9.75 -7.60
N ILE A 206 -18.87 9.73 -8.72
CA ILE A 206 -18.27 9.54 -10.06
C ILE A 206 -17.34 10.70 -10.43
N ASP A 207 -17.65 11.91 -10.00
CA ASP A 207 -16.77 13.07 -10.23
C ASP A 207 -15.49 12.97 -9.42
N GLY A 208 -15.57 12.47 -8.20
CA GLY A 208 -14.40 12.15 -7.39
C GLY A 208 -13.52 11.07 -8.04
N MET A 209 -14.12 10.09 -8.71
CA MET A 209 -13.38 9.07 -9.45
C MET A 209 -12.53 9.65 -10.58
N LYS A 210 -12.96 10.73 -11.24
CA LYS A 210 -12.17 11.41 -12.29
C LYS A 210 -10.87 11.97 -11.74
N THR A 211 -10.87 12.44 -10.50
CA THR A 211 -9.68 12.94 -9.80
C THR A 211 -8.82 11.82 -9.22
N ALA A 212 -9.38 10.62 -9.11
CA ALA A 212 -8.73 9.43 -8.52
C ALA A 212 -7.94 8.60 -9.52
N ASN A 213 -7.89 8.99 -10.80
CA ASN A 213 -7.02 8.35 -11.80
C ASN A 213 -5.55 8.73 -11.56
N LEU A 214 -5.07 8.36 -10.37
CA LEU A 214 -3.76 8.69 -9.87
C LEU A 214 -2.85 7.49 -10.02
N ASN A 215 -1.74 7.69 -10.72
CA ASN A 215 -0.67 6.72 -10.73
C ASN A 215 0.05 6.70 -9.39
N LEU A 216 0.16 5.52 -8.82
CA LEU A 216 0.83 5.30 -7.55
C LEU A 216 2.35 5.20 -7.75
N MET A 217 3.08 5.69 -6.77
CA MET A 217 4.52 5.58 -6.70
C MET A 217 4.93 4.56 -5.63
N ALA A 218 6.10 3.97 -5.79
CA ALA A 218 6.67 3.11 -4.75
C ALA A 218 6.81 3.88 -3.43
N GLY A 219 6.36 3.27 -2.34
CA GLY A 219 6.39 3.88 -1.02
C GLY A 219 5.15 4.72 -0.67
N ASP A 220 4.21 4.89 -1.60
CA ASP A 220 2.95 5.57 -1.29
C ASP A 220 2.18 4.84 -0.18
N ILE A 221 1.57 5.62 0.72
CA ILE A 221 0.67 5.11 1.75
C ILE A 221 -0.74 5.54 1.41
N ILE A 222 -1.61 4.57 1.23
CA ILE A 222 -3.04 4.75 1.00
C ILE A 222 -3.73 4.50 2.33
N TYR A 223 -4.36 5.52 2.88
CA TYR A 223 -5.09 5.42 4.14
C TYR A 223 -6.56 5.75 3.93
N ILE A 224 -7.42 4.76 4.12
CA ILE A 224 -8.86 4.93 4.07
C ILE A 224 -9.35 5.24 5.48
N ASP A 225 -9.88 6.45 5.69
CA ASP A 225 -10.41 6.84 6.99
C ASP A 225 -11.54 5.87 7.39
N PRO A 226 -11.60 5.42 8.65
CA PRO A 226 -12.72 4.60 9.11
C PRO A 226 -14.01 5.42 9.13
N PHE A 227 -15.11 4.79 8.70
CA PHE A 227 -16.46 5.31 8.92
C PHE A 227 -16.91 4.91 10.34
N ILE A 228 -17.02 5.89 11.22
CA ILE A 228 -17.48 5.63 12.57
C ILE A 228 -19.00 5.72 12.59
N ASN A 229 -19.65 4.59 12.71
CA ASN A 229 -21.10 4.56 12.97
C ASN A 229 -21.34 4.81 14.45
N TYR A 230 -21.40 6.09 14.84
CA TYR A 230 -21.65 6.49 16.23
C TYR A 230 -22.96 5.92 16.76
N ALA A 231 -24.01 5.83 15.93
CA ALA A 231 -25.31 5.30 16.34
C ALA A 231 -25.22 3.82 16.74
N ALA A 232 -24.53 3.00 16.00
CA ALA A 232 -24.34 1.58 16.33
C ALA A 232 -23.52 1.40 17.62
N ARG A 233 -22.47 2.20 17.82
CA ARG A 233 -21.66 2.17 19.05
C ARG A 233 -22.47 2.62 20.25
N ILE A 234 -23.20 3.73 20.17
CA ILE A 234 -24.03 4.22 21.27
C ILE A 234 -25.13 3.18 21.60
N SER A 235 -25.73 2.54 20.61
CA SER A 235 -26.77 1.53 20.87
C SER A 235 -26.23 0.29 21.58
N SER A 236 -25.01 -0.16 21.26
CA SER A 236 -24.38 -1.29 21.95
C SER A 236 -24.01 -0.94 23.40
N ASP A 237 -23.49 0.25 23.63
CA ASP A 237 -23.11 0.70 24.99
C ASP A 237 -24.32 0.95 25.87
N VAL A 238 -25.36 1.57 25.30
CA VAL A 238 -26.65 1.77 26.03
C VAL A 238 -27.34 0.43 26.32
N GLY A 239 -27.28 -0.52 25.37
CA GLY A 239 -27.81 -1.86 25.57
C GLY A 239 -27.16 -2.58 26.78
N SER A 240 -25.85 -2.47 26.92
CA SER A 240 -25.09 -3.03 28.03
C SER A 240 -25.50 -2.37 29.38
N ILE A 241 -25.61 -1.04 29.39
CA ILE A 241 -26.00 -0.29 30.59
C ILE A 241 -27.44 -0.63 31.01
N LEU A 242 -28.36 -0.73 30.07
CA LEU A 242 -29.76 -1.14 30.33
C LEU A 242 -29.83 -2.58 30.86
N GLY A 243 -28.98 -3.48 30.34
CA GLY A 243 -28.84 -4.84 30.84
C GLY A 243 -28.43 -4.89 32.32
N PHE A 244 -27.41 -4.10 32.70
CA PHE A 244 -26.98 -3.98 34.10
C PHE A 244 -28.05 -3.36 34.98
N LEU A 245 -28.75 -2.33 34.53
CA LEU A 245 -29.86 -1.72 35.30
C LEU A 245 -31.01 -2.69 35.50
N SER A 246 -31.36 -3.48 34.50
CA SER A 246 -32.44 -4.49 34.63
C SER A 246 -32.06 -5.59 35.60
N THR A 247 -30.82 -6.06 35.63
CA THR A 247 -30.37 -7.05 36.63
C THR A 247 -30.39 -6.50 38.07
N ILE A 248 -29.94 -5.26 38.26
CA ILE A 248 -30.00 -4.61 39.59
C ILE A 248 -31.45 -4.45 40.07
N LEU A 249 -32.35 -4.03 39.18
CA LEU A 249 -33.79 -3.91 39.52
C LEU A 249 -34.41 -5.27 39.85
N LEU A 250 -34.02 -6.32 39.13
CA LEU A 250 -34.51 -7.67 39.38
C LEU A 250 -34.04 -8.19 40.75
N VAL A 251 -32.74 -8.02 41.07
CA VAL A 251 -32.19 -8.37 42.37
C VAL A 251 -32.89 -7.57 43.50
N TYR A 252 -33.08 -6.27 43.29
CA TYR A 252 -33.79 -5.41 44.24
C TYR A 252 -35.24 -5.86 44.46
N SER A 253 -35.94 -6.25 43.40
CA SER A 253 -37.34 -6.75 43.54
C SER A 253 -37.46 -8.09 44.27
N VAL A 254 -36.43 -8.95 44.15
CA VAL A 254 -36.38 -10.25 44.84
C VAL A 254 -36.04 -10.07 46.31
N THR A 255 -35.19 -9.09 46.67
CA THR A 255 -34.82 -8.83 48.07
C THR A 255 -35.87 -8.07 48.89
N GLN A 256 -36.85 -7.45 48.21
CA GLN A 256 -37.99 -6.77 48.86
C GLN A 256 -39.23 -7.67 49.06
N ARG A 257 -39.16 -8.90 48.67
CA ARG A 257 -40.20 -9.90 48.85
C ARG A 257 -39.85 -10.82 50.04
#